data_a2a507c472e54b148b065bfaaf3c8872
#
_entry.id   a2a507c472e54b148b065bfaaf3c8872
#
_cell.length_a   1.000
_cell.length_b   1.000
_cell.length_c   1.000
_cell.angle_alpha   90.00
_cell.angle_beta   90.00
_cell.angle_gamma   90.00
#
_symmetry.space_group_name_H-M   'P 1'
#
loop_
_entity.id
_entity.type
_entity.pdbx_description
1 polymer ?
#
loop_
_entity_poly.entity_id
_entity_poly.type
_entity_poly.pdbx_seq_one_letter_code
_entity_poly.pdbx_strand_id
1 'polypeptide(L)'
;KENLTKLINNEINPMSREDISVLEFRDVIKTVNSAYEDVKLCSQTILELHGYLHRYSHIRGGRYRNEEINIVNSEHYQFFDYQSKVDLEANIEKNIKKDIENICQKYYELMNEDEIQDLIIIASFIIDFILILPFKEDNIKMAKILTLLLLNKSNYEVGRFTSLGEFFDNEKQLYFKNLFSKRGDFEKESYNMNKWLEYFLS
;
A
#
# COMPACT_ATOMS: atom_id res chain seq x y z
N LYS A 1 21.61 -6.29 -7.28
CA LYS A 1 21.41 -6.66 -5.86
C LYS A 1 22.49 -6.08 -4.95
N GLU A 2 23.81 -6.28 -5.20
CA GLU A 2 24.90 -5.81 -4.35
C GLU A 2 24.91 -4.28 -4.13
N ASN A 3 24.68 -3.49 -5.16
CA ASN A 3 24.58 -2.02 -5.02
C ASN A 3 23.40 -1.57 -4.18
N LEU A 4 22.26 -2.26 -4.27
CA LEU A 4 21.07 -1.96 -3.46
C LEU A 4 21.35 -2.20 -1.97
N THR A 5 22.01 -3.30 -1.62
CA THR A 5 22.40 -3.60 -0.24
C THR A 5 23.34 -2.54 0.32
N LYS A 6 24.34 -2.13 -0.45
CA LYS A 6 25.29 -1.07 -0.07
C LYS A 6 24.58 0.29 0.14
N LEU A 7 23.60 0.61 -0.71
CA LEU A 7 22.79 1.82 -0.59
C LEU A 7 21.94 1.78 0.69
N ILE A 8 21.25 0.67 0.94
CA ILE A 8 20.42 0.48 2.14
C ILE A 8 21.26 0.61 3.42
N ASN A 9 22.50 0.14 3.41
CA ASN A 9 23.43 0.22 4.54
C ASN A 9 24.17 1.57 4.66
N ASN A 10 23.88 2.55 3.79
CA ASN A 10 24.59 3.83 3.68
C ASN A 10 26.09 3.70 3.35
N GLU A 11 26.50 2.64 2.69
CA GLU A 11 27.88 2.41 2.25
C GLU A 11 28.20 3.19 0.94
N ILE A 12 27.16 3.57 0.18
CA ILE A 12 27.25 4.42 -1.01
C ILE A 12 26.20 5.53 -0.94
N ASN A 13 26.49 6.66 -1.58
CA ASN A 13 25.55 7.76 -1.71
C ASN A 13 24.53 7.51 -2.85
N PRO A 14 23.28 7.99 -2.73
CA PRO A 14 22.30 7.90 -3.80
C PRO A 14 22.76 8.72 -5.02
N MET A 15 22.67 8.13 -6.20
CA MET A 15 23.07 8.74 -7.47
C MET A 15 21.89 8.96 -8.43
N SER A 16 20.74 8.37 -8.14
CA SER A 16 19.53 8.44 -8.96
C SER A 16 18.28 8.75 -8.14
N ARG A 17 17.17 9.07 -8.81
CA ARG A 17 15.85 9.21 -8.16
C ARG A 17 15.37 7.90 -7.56
N GLU A 18 15.66 6.80 -8.22
CA GLU A 18 15.38 5.45 -7.76
C GLU A 18 16.11 5.16 -6.46
N ASP A 19 17.38 5.54 -6.34
CA ASP A 19 18.16 5.38 -5.11
C ASP A 19 17.54 6.18 -3.95
N ILE A 20 17.16 7.44 -4.21
CA ILE A 20 16.49 8.28 -3.21
C ILE A 20 15.18 7.62 -2.77
N SER A 21 14.37 7.14 -3.71
CA SER A 21 13.10 6.47 -3.43
C SER A 21 13.27 5.20 -2.58
N VAL A 22 14.35 4.46 -2.79
CA VAL A 22 14.72 3.29 -1.96
C VAL A 22 15.04 3.72 -0.53
N LEU A 23 15.84 4.78 -0.36
CA LEU A 23 16.22 5.28 0.96
C LEU A 23 15.02 5.85 1.72
N GLU A 24 14.16 6.59 1.05
CA GLU A 24 12.90 7.12 1.62
C GLU A 24 12.03 5.97 2.14
N PHE A 25 11.80 4.95 1.31
CA PHE A 25 11.02 3.78 1.71
C PHE A 25 11.67 3.01 2.87
N ARG A 26 12.97 2.75 2.84
CA ARG A 26 13.73 2.16 3.94
C ARG A 26 13.51 2.89 5.25
N ASP A 27 13.59 4.21 5.21
CA ASP A 27 13.51 5.04 6.41
C ASP A 27 12.09 5.04 7.00
N VAL A 28 11.05 5.03 6.15
CA VAL A 28 9.67 4.85 6.60
C VAL A 28 9.48 3.49 7.27
N ILE A 29 10.00 2.41 6.65
CA ILE A 29 9.94 1.06 7.22
C ILE A 29 10.63 1.01 8.60
N LYS A 30 11.81 1.62 8.74
CA LYS A 30 12.51 1.70 10.03
C LYS A 30 11.68 2.44 11.08
N THR A 31 11.06 3.56 10.70
CA THR A 31 10.20 4.35 11.59
C THR A 31 8.98 3.54 12.02
N VAL A 32 8.30 2.87 11.09
CA VAL A 32 7.15 2.01 11.39
C VAL A 32 7.54 0.91 12.35
N ASN A 33 8.65 0.20 12.10
CA ASN A 33 9.11 -0.88 12.98
C ASN A 33 9.49 -0.42 14.39
N SER A 34 9.90 0.83 14.55
CA SER A 34 10.30 1.37 15.86
C SER A 34 9.16 2.01 16.65
N ALA A 35 8.07 2.41 15.98
CA ALA A 35 7.02 3.22 16.61
C ALA A 35 5.60 2.67 16.38
N TYR A 36 5.42 1.46 15.86
CA TYR A 36 4.10 0.92 15.49
C TYR A 36 3.10 0.87 16.65
N GLU A 37 3.58 0.70 17.89
CA GLU A 37 2.72 0.62 19.07
C GLU A 37 1.97 1.94 19.29
N ASP A 38 2.67 3.08 19.12
CA ASP A 38 2.15 4.42 19.35
C ASP A 38 1.36 4.97 18.15
N VAL A 39 1.47 4.34 16.98
CA VAL A 39 0.84 4.80 15.74
C VAL A 39 -0.60 4.32 15.67
N LYS A 40 -1.58 5.26 15.66
CA LYS A 40 -2.98 4.96 15.42
C LYS A 40 -3.27 4.92 13.91
N LEU A 41 -3.94 3.88 13.42
CA LEU A 41 -4.40 3.84 12.03
C LEU A 41 -5.55 4.86 11.82
N CYS A 42 -5.28 5.92 11.11
CA CYS A 42 -6.29 6.93 10.74
C CYS A 42 -5.87 7.70 9.49
N SER A 43 -6.79 8.46 8.93
CA SER A 43 -6.55 9.31 7.75
C SER A 43 -5.32 10.19 7.91
N GLN A 44 -5.13 10.82 9.07
CA GLN A 44 -3.99 11.69 9.36
C GLN A 44 -2.66 10.93 9.34
N THR A 45 -2.57 9.78 9.97
CA THR A 45 -1.37 8.93 9.98
C THR A 45 -0.99 8.47 8.57
N ILE A 46 -1.99 8.11 7.74
CA ILE A 46 -1.75 7.69 6.36
C ILE A 46 -1.15 8.85 5.55
N LEU A 47 -1.64 10.09 5.76
CA LEU A 47 -1.06 11.29 5.13
C LEU A 47 0.37 11.56 5.62
N GLU A 48 0.64 11.43 6.92
CA GLU A 48 1.96 11.64 7.50
C GLU A 48 2.98 10.63 6.97
N LEU A 49 2.62 9.34 6.91
CA LEU A 49 3.47 8.29 6.34
C LEU A 49 3.77 8.57 4.85
N HIS A 50 2.77 9.00 4.08
CA HIS A 50 2.98 9.39 2.69
C HIS A 50 3.85 10.64 2.57
N GLY A 51 3.69 11.62 3.46
CA GLY A 51 4.57 12.79 3.54
C GLY A 51 6.01 12.40 3.86
N TYR A 52 6.18 11.47 4.79
CA TYR A 52 7.49 10.97 5.17
C TYR A 52 8.16 10.15 4.05
N LEU A 53 7.37 9.39 3.28
CA LEU A 53 7.84 8.64 2.10
C LEU A 53 8.41 9.56 1.02
N HIS A 54 8.00 10.83 0.95
CA HIS A 54 8.42 11.79 -0.06
C HIS A 54 9.25 12.95 0.49
N ARG A 55 9.86 12.79 1.67
CA ARG A 55 10.55 13.88 2.36
C ARG A 55 11.80 14.42 1.66
N TYR A 56 12.43 13.62 0.80
CA TYR A 56 13.61 14.01 0.03
C TYR A 56 13.34 14.15 -1.46
N SER A 57 12.12 13.85 -1.90
CA SER A 57 11.72 13.96 -3.30
C SER A 57 11.05 15.31 -3.59
N HIS A 58 10.96 15.65 -4.87
CA HIS A 58 10.20 16.83 -5.30
C HIS A 58 8.69 16.62 -5.30
N ILE A 59 8.23 15.41 -4.99
CA ILE A 59 6.83 15.04 -4.91
C ILE A 59 6.27 15.62 -3.61
N ARG A 60 5.15 16.33 -3.71
CA ARG A 60 4.46 16.80 -2.52
C ARG A 60 3.67 15.64 -1.87
N GLY A 61 4.31 14.93 -0.94
CA GLY A 61 3.67 13.93 -0.11
C GLY A 61 2.67 14.54 0.89
N GLY A 62 1.96 13.67 1.61
CA GLY A 62 1.09 14.06 2.72
C GLY A 62 -0.23 14.70 2.32
N ARG A 63 -0.73 14.46 1.10
CA ARG A 63 -2.03 14.94 0.64
C ARG A 63 -2.71 13.92 -0.25
N TYR A 64 -4.00 13.83 -0.14
CA TYR A 64 -4.80 13.07 -1.09
C TYR A 64 -4.79 13.73 -2.47
N ARG A 65 -4.99 12.92 -3.52
CA ARG A 65 -5.17 13.44 -4.87
C ARG A 65 -6.47 14.23 -4.94
N ASN A 66 -6.43 15.33 -5.69
CA ASN A 66 -7.59 16.16 -6.01
C ASN A 66 -7.92 16.11 -7.51
N GLU A 67 -7.21 15.30 -8.27
CA GLU A 67 -7.37 15.10 -9.70
C GLU A 67 -7.70 13.63 -9.97
N GLU A 68 -8.40 13.37 -11.04
CA GLU A 68 -8.54 12.02 -11.58
C GLU A 68 -7.15 11.47 -11.90
N ILE A 69 -6.87 10.27 -11.44
CA ILE A 69 -5.67 9.58 -11.87
C ILE A 69 -5.97 9.07 -13.28
N ASN A 70 -5.28 9.61 -14.27
CA ASN A 70 -5.25 9.00 -15.59
C ASN A 70 -4.41 7.72 -15.51
N ILE A 71 -5.06 6.63 -15.10
CA ILE A 71 -4.45 5.31 -14.86
C ILE A 71 -3.81 4.77 -16.15
N VAL A 72 -4.30 5.23 -17.30
CA VAL A 72 -3.82 4.80 -18.63
C VAL A 72 -2.35 5.12 -18.86
N ASN A 73 -1.83 6.21 -18.29
CA ASN A 73 -0.48 6.71 -18.57
C ASN A 73 0.54 6.50 -17.46
N SER A 74 0.19 5.86 -16.34
CA SER A 74 1.15 5.60 -15.28
C SER A 74 1.82 4.24 -15.49
N GLU A 75 3.15 4.19 -15.43
CA GLU A 75 3.95 2.95 -15.55
C GLU A 75 3.52 1.88 -14.53
N HIS A 76 2.91 2.30 -13.43
CA HIS A 76 2.45 1.43 -12.35
C HIS A 76 1.18 0.64 -12.70
N TYR A 77 0.45 1.05 -13.74
CA TYR A 77 -0.86 0.49 -14.09
C TYR A 77 -0.89 -0.18 -15.47
N GLN A 78 0.26 -0.46 -16.08
CA GLN A 78 0.35 -1.17 -17.36
C GLN A 78 -0.27 -2.58 -17.34
N PHE A 79 -0.56 -3.09 -16.12
CA PHE A 79 -1.15 -4.42 -15.92
C PHE A 79 -2.68 -4.44 -15.91
N PHE A 80 -3.31 -3.27 -15.99
CA PHE A 80 -4.77 -3.20 -16.07
C PHE A 80 -5.22 -3.36 -17.51
N ASP A 81 -6.16 -4.28 -17.75
CA ASP A 81 -6.90 -4.31 -19.01
C ASP A 81 -7.70 -3.00 -19.21
N TYR A 82 -7.94 -2.61 -20.46
CA TYR A 82 -8.61 -1.36 -20.82
C TYR A 82 -9.98 -1.21 -20.13
N GLN A 83 -10.77 -2.29 -20.09
CA GLN A 83 -12.09 -2.29 -19.43
C GLN A 83 -11.96 -1.99 -17.94
N SER A 84 -10.92 -2.54 -17.30
CA SER A 84 -10.61 -2.31 -15.92
C SER A 84 -10.26 -0.86 -15.57
N LYS A 85 -9.70 -0.12 -16.52
CA LYS A 85 -9.32 1.28 -16.35
C LYS A 85 -10.54 2.20 -16.29
N VAL A 86 -11.55 1.93 -17.13
CA VAL A 86 -12.79 2.71 -17.17
C VAL A 86 -13.56 2.58 -15.86
N ASP A 87 -13.62 1.38 -15.28
CA ASP A 87 -14.36 1.14 -14.04
C ASP A 87 -13.66 1.77 -12.82
N LEU A 88 -12.34 1.89 -12.84
CA LEU A 88 -11.59 2.64 -11.82
C LEU A 88 -11.84 4.15 -11.93
N GLU A 89 -11.89 4.68 -13.13
CA GLU A 89 -12.22 6.08 -13.36
C GLU A 89 -13.63 6.44 -12.85
N ALA A 90 -14.61 5.58 -13.05
CA ALA A 90 -15.99 5.78 -12.58
C ALA A 90 -16.12 5.84 -11.05
N ASN A 91 -15.16 5.29 -10.29
CA ASN A 91 -15.14 5.35 -8.83
C ASN A 91 -14.43 6.58 -8.24
N ILE A 92 -13.89 7.45 -9.08
CA ILE A 92 -13.04 8.58 -8.65
C ILE A 92 -13.84 9.80 -8.13
N GLU A 93 -15.15 9.89 -8.39
CA GLU A 93 -16.03 10.97 -7.88
C GLU A 93 -16.25 10.93 -6.36
N LYS A 94 -15.69 9.96 -5.65
CA LYS A 94 -15.86 9.81 -4.21
C LYS A 94 -14.92 10.73 -3.42
N ASN A 95 -15.41 11.17 -2.26
CA ASN A 95 -14.62 11.91 -1.28
C ASN A 95 -13.57 10.99 -0.66
N ILE A 96 -12.36 10.94 -1.23
CA ILE A 96 -11.25 10.07 -0.83
C ILE A 96 -10.97 10.12 0.68
N LYS A 97 -11.01 11.31 1.27
CA LYS A 97 -10.80 11.44 2.73
C LYS A 97 -11.83 10.64 3.50
N LYS A 98 -13.11 10.75 3.13
CA LYS A 98 -14.21 10.03 3.78
C LYS A 98 -14.09 8.52 3.56
N ASP A 99 -13.70 8.10 2.37
CA ASP A 99 -13.51 6.68 2.08
C ASP A 99 -12.37 6.10 2.92
N ILE A 100 -11.25 6.81 3.08
CA ILE A 100 -10.15 6.40 3.97
C ILE A 100 -10.60 6.38 5.43
N GLU A 101 -11.36 7.37 5.89
CA GLU A 101 -11.91 7.39 7.25
C GLU A 101 -12.82 6.17 7.48
N ASN A 102 -13.67 5.84 6.49
CA ASN A 102 -14.57 4.69 6.56
C ASN A 102 -13.82 3.35 6.66
N ILE A 103 -12.79 3.13 5.84
CA ILE A 103 -12.02 1.88 5.92
C ILE A 103 -11.21 1.78 7.22
N CYS A 104 -10.71 2.89 7.75
CA CYS A 104 -10.06 2.91 9.07
C CYS A 104 -11.05 2.57 10.19
N GLN A 105 -12.26 3.11 10.15
CA GLN A 105 -13.30 2.80 11.12
C GLN A 105 -13.69 1.32 11.05
N LYS A 106 -13.98 0.81 9.85
CA LYS A 106 -14.30 -0.60 9.61
C LYS A 106 -13.21 -1.55 10.13
N TYR A 107 -11.93 -1.19 9.92
CA TYR A 107 -10.82 -1.96 10.47
C TYR A 107 -10.93 -2.11 12.00
N TYR A 108 -11.14 -1.03 12.74
CA TYR A 108 -11.26 -1.10 14.20
C TYR A 108 -12.54 -1.81 14.67
N GLU A 109 -13.64 -1.67 13.94
CA GLU A 109 -14.89 -2.39 14.25
C GLU A 109 -14.64 -3.90 14.17
N LEU A 110 -14.04 -4.37 13.06
CA LEU A 110 -13.74 -5.79 12.85
C LEU A 110 -12.68 -6.32 13.84
N MET A 111 -11.64 -5.52 14.17
CA MET A 111 -10.63 -5.92 15.17
C MET A 111 -11.17 -6.07 16.58
N ASN A 112 -12.35 -5.53 16.87
CA ASN A 112 -13.05 -5.72 18.14
C ASN A 112 -13.98 -6.95 18.13
N GLU A 113 -14.14 -7.62 17.00
CA GLU A 113 -14.92 -8.85 16.85
C GLU A 113 -13.99 -10.06 16.95
N ASP A 114 -14.16 -10.91 17.96
CA ASP A 114 -13.31 -12.10 18.19
C ASP A 114 -13.49 -13.22 17.13
N GLU A 115 -14.42 -13.03 16.19
CA GLU A 115 -14.80 -14.07 15.23
C GLU A 115 -13.91 -14.11 13.98
N ILE A 116 -13.19 -13.03 13.66
CA ILE A 116 -12.42 -12.90 12.41
C ILE A 116 -10.93 -12.82 12.73
N GLN A 117 -10.13 -13.59 12.02
CA GLN A 117 -8.66 -13.55 12.18
C GLN A 117 -8.08 -12.21 11.70
N ASP A 118 -7.17 -11.63 12.47
CA ASP A 118 -6.50 -10.36 12.18
C ASP A 118 -5.93 -10.27 10.76
N LEU A 119 -5.33 -11.36 10.25
CA LEU A 119 -4.77 -11.39 8.91
C LEU A 119 -5.82 -11.17 7.81
N ILE A 120 -7.05 -11.65 8.01
CA ILE A 120 -8.15 -11.43 7.07
C ILE A 120 -8.59 -9.98 7.11
N ILE A 121 -8.66 -9.40 8.32
CA ILE A 121 -9.03 -7.98 8.51
C ILE A 121 -7.98 -7.07 7.87
N ILE A 122 -6.69 -7.36 8.09
CA ILE A 122 -5.58 -6.63 7.50
C ILE A 122 -5.64 -6.72 5.96
N ALA A 123 -5.78 -7.94 5.42
CA ALA A 123 -5.88 -8.15 3.98
C ALA A 123 -7.05 -7.39 3.35
N SER A 124 -8.20 -7.37 4.04
CA SER A 124 -9.39 -6.62 3.59
C SER A 124 -9.16 -5.11 3.61
N PHE A 125 -8.52 -4.58 4.65
CA PHE A 125 -8.15 -3.16 4.72
C PHE A 125 -7.20 -2.77 3.57
N ILE A 126 -6.19 -3.58 3.28
CA ILE A 126 -5.20 -3.30 2.25
C ILE A 126 -5.82 -3.29 0.85
N ILE A 127 -6.74 -4.23 0.55
CA ILE A 127 -7.45 -4.22 -0.73
C ILE A 127 -8.34 -2.98 -0.87
N ASP A 128 -9.11 -2.63 0.17
CA ASP A 128 -9.95 -1.44 0.18
C ASP A 128 -9.11 -0.17 -0.04
N PHE A 129 -7.95 -0.04 0.64
CA PHE A 129 -7.01 1.06 0.45
C PHE A 129 -6.51 1.17 -1.01
N ILE A 130 -6.13 0.04 -1.61
CA ILE A 130 -5.63 0.03 -3.00
C ILE A 130 -6.74 0.39 -4.00
N LEU A 131 -7.98 -0.01 -3.73
CA LEU A 131 -9.10 0.33 -4.61
C LEU A 131 -9.47 1.81 -4.56
N ILE A 132 -9.25 2.48 -3.43
CA ILE A 132 -9.45 3.93 -3.29
C ILE A 132 -8.38 4.69 -4.08
N LEU A 133 -7.13 4.17 -4.17
CA LEU A 133 -5.99 4.88 -4.78
C LEU A 133 -5.88 6.32 -4.26
N PRO A 134 -5.66 6.55 -2.97
CA PRO A 134 -5.82 7.88 -2.38
C PRO A 134 -4.76 8.89 -2.81
N PHE A 135 -3.62 8.45 -3.32
CA PHE A 135 -2.51 9.31 -3.69
C PHE A 135 -2.29 9.34 -5.21
N LYS A 136 -1.65 10.41 -5.69
CA LYS A 136 -1.26 10.52 -7.09
C LYS A 136 -0.18 9.51 -7.47
N GLU A 137 0.72 9.20 -6.53
CA GLU A 137 1.86 8.29 -6.71
C GLU A 137 2.04 7.40 -5.49
N ASP A 138 2.78 6.31 -5.64
CA ASP A 138 3.27 5.42 -4.60
C ASP A 138 2.19 4.74 -3.72
N ASN A 139 0.94 4.59 -4.20
CA ASN A 139 -0.12 3.87 -3.47
C ASN A 139 0.30 2.45 -3.07
N ILE A 140 1.09 1.75 -3.89
CA ILE A 140 1.56 0.40 -3.58
C ILE A 140 2.63 0.39 -2.50
N LYS A 141 3.56 1.35 -2.53
CA LYS A 141 4.52 1.49 -1.43
C LYS A 141 3.80 1.80 -0.13
N MET A 142 2.78 2.66 -0.17
CA MET A 142 1.93 2.92 0.98
C MET A 142 1.18 1.68 1.46
N ALA A 143 0.60 0.88 0.57
CA ALA A 143 -0.04 -0.38 0.92
C ALA A 143 0.93 -1.32 1.64
N LYS A 144 2.18 -1.46 1.17
CA LYS A 144 3.23 -2.26 1.84
C LYS A 144 3.59 -1.71 3.23
N ILE A 145 3.72 -0.39 3.37
CA ILE A 145 3.98 0.28 4.65
C ILE A 145 2.83 0.02 5.63
N LEU A 146 1.59 0.16 5.17
CA LEU A 146 0.40 -0.09 5.99
C LEU A 146 0.28 -1.57 6.36
N THR A 147 0.57 -2.49 5.44
CA THR A 147 0.63 -3.93 5.75
C THR A 147 1.60 -4.21 6.90
N LEU A 148 2.82 -3.68 6.80
CA LEU A 148 3.83 -3.86 7.85
C LEU A 148 3.37 -3.27 9.18
N LEU A 149 2.82 -2.05 9.18
CA LEU A 149 2.29 -1.41 10.38
C LEU A 149 1.23 -2.28 11.06
N LEU A 150 0.26 -2.77 10.29
CA LEU A 150 -0.87 -3.54 10.81
C LEU A 150 -0.45 -4.93 11.29
N LEU A 151 0.46 -5.60 10.57
CA LEU A 151 1.03 -6.87 11.01
C LEU A 151 1.79 -6.72 12.34
N ASN A 152 2.64 -5.69 12.48
CA ASN A 152 3.32 -5.42 13.73
C ASN A 152 2.34 -5.13 14.88
N LYS A 153 1.26 -4.37 14.64
CA LYS A 153 0.22 -4.08 15.65
C LYS A 153 -0.54 -5.34 16.10
N SER A 154 -0.68 -6.32 15.22
CA SER A 154 -1.28 -7.62 15.52
C SER A 154 -0.26 -8.67 15.99
N ASN A 155 0.95 -8.22 16.42
CA ASN A 155 2.05 -9.06 16.93
C ASN A 155 2.59 -10.10 15.92
N TYR A 156 2.39 -9.88 14.63
CA TYR A 156 3.07 -10.64 13.59
C TYR A 156 4.45 -10.02 13.35
N GLU A 157 5.51 -10.60 13.88
CA GLU A 157 6.88 -10.06 13.81
C GLU A 157 7.53 -10.17 12.42
N VAL A 158 6.74 -10.09 11.35
CA VAL A 158 7.21 -10.24 9.96
C VAL A 158 8.29 -9.22 9.61
N GLY A 159 8.17 -8.00 10.11
CA GLY A 159 9.15 -6.94 9.84
C GLY A 159 10.55 -7.19 10.40
N ARG A 160 10.70 -8.14 11.33
CA ARG A 160 12.02 -8.54 11.87
C ARG A 160 12.73 -9.55 10.99
N PHE A 161 11.98 -10.31 10.17
CA PHE A 161 12.50 -11.43 9.40
C PHE A 161 12.56 -11.16 7.90
N THR A 162 11.82 -10.18 7.41
CA THR A 162 11.79 -9.84 5.99
C THR A 162 12.91 -8.87 5.65
N SER A 163 13.81 -9.27 4.76
CA SER A 163 14.84 -8.35 4.29
C SER A 163 14.19 -7.20 3.50
N LEU A 164 14.66 -5.97 3.73
CA LEU A 164 14.20 -4.81 2.94
C LEU A 164 14.34 -5.05 1.43
N GLY A 165 15.33 -5.88 1.01
CA GLY A 165 15.53 -6.27 -0.38
C GLY A 165 14.34 -7.06 -0.97
N GLU A 166 13.71 -7.92 -0.19
CA GLU A 166 12.53 -8.70 -0.62
C GLU A 166 11.31 -7.81 -0.82
N PHE A 167 11.15 -6.75 -0.03
CA PHE A 167 10.10 -5.74 -0.25
C PHE A 167 10.28 -4.98 -1.59
N PHE A 168 11.50 -4.91 -2.11
CA PHE A 168 11.80 -4.24 -3.38
C PHE A 168 11.78 -5.17 -4.58
N ASP A 169 11.90 -6.50 -4.38
CA ASP A 169 11.96 -7.46 -5.48
C ASP A 169 10.61 -7.61 -6.19
N ASN A 170 10.67 -7.80 -7.45
CA ASN A 170 9.82 -7.99 -8.62
C ASN A 170 8.37 -8.53 -8.46
N GLU A 171 7.82 -8.63 -7.29
CA GLU A 171 6.45 -9.12 -7.06
C GLU A 171 5.35 -8.08 -7.33
N LYS A 172 5.72 -6.88 -7.82
CA LYS A 172 4.71 -5.89 -8.25
C LYS A 172 3.69 -6.51 -9.21
N GLN A 173 4.15 -7.33 -10.15
CA GLN A 173 3.29 -8.01 -11.12
C GLN A 173 2.36 -9.04 -10.47
N LEU A 174 2.88 -9.83 -9.53
CA LEU A 174 2.09 -10.85 -8.84
C LEU A 174 1.05 -10.23 -7.91
N TYR A 175 1.45 -9.20 -7.17
CA TYR A 175 0.58 -8.44 -6.28
C TYR A 175 -0.65 -7.90 -7.03
N PHE A 176 -0.43 -7.20 -8.15
CA PHE A 176 -1.52 -6.67 -8.97
C PHE A 176 -2.30 -7.77 -9.69
N LYS A 177 -1.62 -8.78 -10.23
CA LYS A 177 -2.28 -9.88 -10.93
C LYS A 177 -3.26 -10.64 -10.04
N ASN A 178 -2.91 -10.85 -8.77
CA ASN A 178 -3.77 -11.55 -7.82
C ASN A 178 -4.88 -10.63 -7.27
N LEU A 179 -4.58 -9.34 -7.10
CA LEU A 179 -5.58 -8.34 -6.71
C LEU A 179 -6.67 -8.18 -7.78
N PHE A 180 -6.31 -8.22 -9.07
CA PHE A 180 -7.19 -7.91 -10.18
C PHE A 180 -7.46 -9.08 -11.13
N SER A 181 -7.15 -10.31 -10.74
CA SER A 181 -7.12 -11.48 -11.60
C SER A 181 -8.45 -11.92 -12.21
N LYS A 182 -9.58 -11.30 -11.87
CA LYS A 182 -10.85 -11.47 -12.60
C LYS A 182 -11.74 -10.24 -12.43
N ARG A 183 -11.68 -9.34 -13.36
CA ARG A 183 -12.51 -8.15 -13.41
C ARG A 183 -13.72 -8.27 -14.36
N GLY A 184 -14.04 -9.47 -14.81
CA GLY A 184 -15.24 -9.73 -15.64
C GLY A 184 -16.57 -9.65 -14.89
N ASP A 185 -16.58 -9.57 -13.56
CA ASP A 185 -17.78 -9.69 -12.73
C ASP A 185 -18.04 -8.47 -11.82
N PHE A 186 -17.59 -7.28 -12.17
CA PHE A 186 -17.86 -6.05 -11.38
C PHE A 186 -19.35 -5.67 -11.30
N GLU A 187 -20.18 -6.17 -12.19
CA GLU A 187 -21.63 -5.99 -12.10
C GLU A 187 -22.29 -6.84 -11.01
N LYS A 188 -21.56 -7.79 -10.44
CA LYS A 188 -22.01 -8.61 -9.30
C LYS A 188 -20.96 -8.56 -8.23
N GLU A 189 -21.09 -7.70 -7.24
CA GLU A 189 -20.52 -7.59 -5.89
C GLU A 189 -19.50 -8.66 -5.37
N SER A 190 -18.92 -9.49 -6.21
CA SER A 190 -18.01 -10.54 -5.82
C SER A 190 -16.60 -10.32 -6.37
N TYR A 191 -15.81 -9.50 -5.63
CA TYR A 191 -14.37 -9.71 -5.60
C TYR A 191 -14.09 -11.18 -5.36
N ASN A 192 -13.17 -11.77 -6.11
CA ASN A 192 -12.66 -13.06 -5.67
C ASN A 192 -11.65 -12.81 -4.53
N MET A 193 -12.20 -12.34 -3.39
CA MET A 193 -11.48 -12.10 -2.15
C MET A 193 -10.60 -13.31 -1.79
N ASN A 194 -11.04 -14.54 -2.13
CA ASN A 194 -10.31 -15.75 -1.87
C ASN A 194 -8.93 -15.77 -2.53
N LYS A 195 -8.81 -15.34 -3.80
CA LYS A 195 -7.50 -15.28 -4.47
C LYS A 195 -6.56 -14.23 -3.88
N TRP A 196 -7.13 -13.09 -3.48
CA TRP A 196 -6.35 -12.10 -2.76
C TRP A 196 -5.87 -12.63 -1.41
N LEU A 197 -6.77 -13.25 -0.65
CA LEU A 197 -6.43 -13.87 0.63
C LEU A 197 -5.40 -14.98 0.48
N GLU A 198 -5.57 -15.88 -0.50
CA GLU A 198 -4.59 -16.93 -0.82
C GLU A 198 -3.19 -16.33 -1.07
N TYR A 199 -3.12 -15.27 -1.88
CA TYR A 199 -1.86 -14.58 -2.16
C TYR A 199 -1.30 -13.86 -0.91
N PHE A 200 -2.15 -13.18 -0.14
CA PHE A 200 -1.73 -12.43 1.03
C PHE A 200 -1.24 -13.33 2.17
N LEU A 201 -1.77 -14.55 2.27
CA LEU A 201 -1.45 -15.54 3.29
C LEU A 201 -0.34 -16.53 2.87
N SER A 202 0.11 -16.51 1.61
CA SER A 202 1.18 -17.39 1.10
C SER A 202 2.57 -16.81 1.34
#